data_8e6a359f47bff0b6683696f10c59ae68
#
_entry.id   8e6a359f47bff0b6683696f10c59ae68
#
_cell.length_a   1.000
_cell.length_b   1.000
_cell.length_c   1.000
_cell.angle_alpha   90.00
_cell.angle_beta   90.00
_cell.angle_gamma   90.00
#
_symmetry.space_group_name_H-M   'P 1'
#
loop_
_entity.id
_entity.type
_entity.pdbx_description
1 polymer ?
#
loop_
_entity_poly.entity_id
_entity_poly.type
_entity_poly.pdbx_seq_one_letter_code
_entity_poly.pdbx_strand_id
1 'polypeptide(L)'
;MRLLFSLISLILFTANTANMADTHIYRGRYTNTSDIVCTWDGEHLYNGRYSNTSAILYTWDGKHLYHGRYNNTSAILYTWDGKHVYRGRYTNTSDVLYTWDGKHIYKGRYTNTSDILYTFDGKHLYRGRYTNTSAILMTFNGPVPVPVMILALM
;
A
#
# COMPACT_ATOMS: atom_id res chain seq x y z
N MET A 1 1.91 61.14 13.31
CA MET A 1 2.12 60.10 12.30
C MET A 1 2.66 58.87 13.03
N ARG A 2 1.79 57.90 13.38
CA ARG A 2 2.14 56.67 14.10
C ARG A 2 2.26 55.55 13.09
N LEU A 3 3.47 55.02 12.94
CA LEU A 3 3.75 53.81 12.14
C LEU A 3 3.35 52.58 12.95
N LEU A 4 2.32 51.90 12.50
CA LEU A 4 1.94 50.57 12.98
C LEU A 4 2.83 49.53 12.27
N PHE A 5 3.77 48.91 12.99
CA PHE A 5 4.47 47.72 12.56
C PHE A 5 3.54 46.52 12.78
N SER A 6 3.03 45.98 11.66
CA SER A 6 2.31 44.69 11.66
C SER A 6 3.32 43.55 11.80
N LEU A 7 3.31 42.90 12.95
CA LEU A 7 4.08 41.69 13.22
C LEU A 7 3.38 40.52 12.49
N ILE A 8 3.87 40.12 11.32
CA ILE A 8 3.46 38.90 10.65
C ILE A 8 4.13 37.74 11.39
N SER A 9 3.36 37.06 12.24
CA SER A 9 3.78 35.82 12.88
C SER A 9 3.82 34.70 11.82
N LEU A 10 5.04 34.37 11.38
CA LEU A 10 5.29 33.23 10.54
C LEU A 10 5.15 31.97 11.40
N ILE A 11 3.96 31.34 11.35
CA ILE A 11 3.75 30.01 11.94
C ILE A 11 4.50 29.03 11.07
N LEU A 12 5.69 28.61 11.49
CA LEU A 12 6.36 27.44 10.94
C LEU A 12 5.51 26.21 11.29
N PHE A 13 4.78 25.70 10.30
CA PHE A 13 4.23 24.35 10.35
C PHE A 13 5.42 23.39 10.22
N THR A 14 6.00 22.99 11.34
CA THR A 14 6.86 21.81 11.35
C THR A 14 5.95 20.61 11.08
N ALA A 15 5.99 20.08 9.86
CA ALA A 15 5.42 18.79 9.56
C ALA A 15 6.10 17.78 10.50
N ASN A 16 5.37 17.39 11.54
CA ASN A 16 5.76 16.29 12.41
C ASN A 16 5.65 15.04 11.55
N THR A 17 6.74 14.62 10.92
CA THR A 17 6.84 13.27 10.35
C THR A 17 6.85 12.33 11.54
N ALA A 18 5.65 11.98 12.02
CA ALA A 18 5.51 10.87 12.93
C ALA A 18 6.20 9.69 12.23
N ASN A 19 7.27 9.21 12.84
CA ASN A 19 7.95 7.99 12.41
C ASN A 19 6.92 6.88 12.57
N MET A 20 6.20 6.58 11.49
CA MET A 20 5.21 5.50 11.50
C MET A 20 6.00 4.22 11.77
N ALA A 21 5.64 3.53 12.86
CA ALA A 21 6.25 2.24 13.14
C ALA A 21 6.07 1.32 11.93
N ASP A 22 7.11 0.56 11.60
CA ASP A 22 7.08 -0.41 10.52
C ASP A 22 5.85 -1.32 10.63
N THR A 23 5.12 -1.47 9.54
CA THR A 23 4.02 -2.42 9.43
C THR A 23 4.56 -3.76 8.99
N HIS A 24 4.35 -4.79 9.80
CA HIS A 24 4.67 -6.17 9.43
C HIS A 24 3.48 -6.84 8.73
N ILE A 25 3.79 -7.58 7.68
CA ILE A 25 2.85 -8.37 6.90
C ILE A 25 3.15 -9.84 7.20
N TYR A 26 2.15 -10.53 7.76
CA TYR A 26 2.27 -11.92 8.20
C TYR A 26 1.55 -12.86 7.24
N ARG A 27 2.13 -14.01 7.00
CA ARG A 27 1.45 -15.08 6.29
C ARG A 27 0.39 -15.72 7.17
N GLY A 28 -0.83 -15.83 6.64
CA GLY A 28 -1.94 -16.46 7.33
C GLY A 28 -2.52 -15.60 8.46
N ARG A 29 -3.10 -16.27 9.45
CA ARG A 29 -3.95 -15.68 10.49
C ARG A 29 -3.20 -15.05 11.65
N TYR A 30 -2.04 -15.61 11.98
CA TYR A 30 -1.36 -15.28 13.23
C TYR A 30 -0.25 -14.24 13.02
N THR A 31 0.05 -13.49 14.08
CA THR A 31 1.09 -12.46 14.09
C THR A 31 2.37 -12.94 14.79
N ASN A 32 2.76 -14.19 14.53
CA ASN A 32 4.02 -14.71 15.04
C ASN A 32 5.19 -14.11 14.26
N THR A 33 6.30 -13.89 14.93
CA THR A 33 7.51 -13.33 14.31
C THR A 33 8.03 -14.19 13.15
N SER A 34 7.87 -15.51 13.23
CA SER A 34 8.23 -16.45 12.16
C SER A 34 7.38 -16.34 10.90
N ASP A 35 6.20 -15.74 11.02
CA ASP A 35 5.24 -15.65 9.92
C ASP A 35 5.35 -14.32 9.15
N ILE A 36 6.28 -13.43 9.56
CA ILE A 36 6.53 -12.16 8.86
C ILE A 36 7.15 -12.46 7.50
N VAL A 37 6.44 -12.07 6.44
CA VAL A 37 6.91 -12.22 5.05
C VAL A 37 7.46 -10.92 4.49
N CYS A 38 6.89 -9.78 4.89
CA CYS A 38 7.33 -8.45 4.46
C CYS A 38 7.22 -7.44 5.59
N THR A 39 7.98 -6.36 5.46
CA THR A 39 7.90 -5.17 6.30
C THR A 39 7.65 -3.95 5.42
N TRP A 40 6.76 -3.06 5.85
CA TRP A 40 6.37 -1.83 5.17
C TRP A 40 6.64 -0.62 6.07
N ASP A 41 7.42 0.37 5.60
CA ASP A 41 7.81 1.56 6.37
C ASP A 41 7.05 2.85 5.98
N GLY A 42 6.10 2.75 5.03
CA GLY A 42 5.37 3.89 4.47
C GLY A 42 5.85 4.30 3.07
N GLU A 43 7.05 3.89 2.66
CA GLU A 43 7.65 4.16 1.35
C GLU A 43 8.17 2.89 0.67
N HIS A 44 8.78 1.99 1.43
CA HIS A 44 9.42 0.79 0.91
C HIS A 44 8.79 -0.50 1.45
N LEU A 45 8.65 -1.49 0.57
CA LEU A 45 8.33 -2.86 0.94
C LEU A 45 9.60 -3.70 0.96
N TYR A 46 9.91 -4.23 2.13
CA TYR A 46 11.10 -5.04 2.39
C TYR A 46 10.75 -6.53 2.43
N ASN A 47 11.67 -7.37 1.95
CA ASN A 47 11.58 -8.80 2.14
C ASN A 47 11.91 -9.18 3.58
N GLY A 48 10.99 -9.90 4.22
CA GLY A 48 11.16 -10.39 5.59
C GLY A 48 10.92 -9.32 6.67
N ARG A 49 11.51 -9.55 7.83
CA ARG A 49 11.22 -8.85 9.08
C ARG A 49 11.86 -7.46 9.21
N TYR A 50 12.99 -7.24 8.56
CA TYR A 50 13.80 -6.06 8.82
C TYR A 50 13.80 -5.08 7.65
N SER A 51 13.75 -3.79 7.98
CA SER A 51 13.79 -2.68 7.02
C SER A 51 15.24 -2.36 6.57
N ASN A 52 15.94 -3.37 6.06
CA ASN A 52 17.30 -3.22 5.55
C ASN A 52 17.28 -2.76 4.08
N THR A 53 18.13 -1.82 3.73
CA THR A 53 18.23 -1.27 2.36
C THR A 53 18.44 -2.35 1.28
N SER A 54 19.18 -3.39 1.59
CA SER A 54 19.42 -4.53 0.68
C SER A 54 18.20 -5.43 0.49
N ALA A 55 17.20 -5.32 1.36
CA ALA A 55 15.98 -6.11 1.32
C ALA A 55 14.80 -5.40 0.65
N ILE A 56 14.99 -4.19 0.11
CA ILE A 56 13.93 -3.43 -0.57
C ILE A 56 13.51 -4.17 -1.83
N LEU A 57 12.23 -4.56 -1.87
CA LEU A 57 11.59 -5.17 -3.03
C LEU A 57 10.96 -4.11 -3.94
N TYR A 58 10.25 -3.15 -3.33
CA TYR A 58 9.47 -2.13 -4.04
C TYR A 58 9.49 -0.81 -3.32
N THR A 59 9.32 0.27 -4.07
CA THR A 59 9.20 1.65 -3.58
C THR A 59 7.86 2.24 -4.02
N TRP A 60 7.22 3.00 -3.14
CA TRP A 60 5.92 3.65 -3.34
C TRP A 60 6.03 5.16 -3.15
N ASP A 61 5.50 5.95 -4.08
CA ASP A 61 5.51 7.42 -4.01
C ASP A 61 4.13 8.04 -3.72
N GLY A 62 3.14 7.23 -3.38
CA GLY A 62 1.74 7.65 -3.20
C GLY A 62 0.87 7.44 -4.43
N LYS A 63 1.47 7.24 -5.60
CA LYS A 63 0.77 7.03 -6.88
C LYS A 63 1.35 5.88 -7.69
N HIS A 64 2.65 5.76 -7.75
CA HIS A 64 3.36 4.74 -8.53
C HIS A 64 4.07 3.74 -7.63
N LEU A 65 4.05 2.50 -8.03
CA LEU A 65 4.81 1.43 -7.41
C LEU A 65 5.95 1.03 -8.34
N TYR A 66 7.16 1.13 -7.81
CA TYR A 66 8.42 0.88 -8.53
C TYR A 66 9.03 -0.44 -8.09
N HIS A 67 9.62 -1.16 -9.01
CA HIS A 67 10.47 -2.31 -8.69
C HIS A 67 11.81 -1.82 -8.11
N GLY A 68 12.18 -2.38 -6.96
CA GLY A 68 13.43 -2.06 -6.28
C GLY A 68 13.40 -0.74 -5.51
N ARG A 69 14.59 -0.21 -5.26
CA ARG A 69 14.84 0.90 -4.33
C ARG A 69 14.54 2.29 -4.88
N TYR A 70 14.61 2.47 -6.19
CA TYR A 70 14.64 3.81 -6.78
C TYR A 70 13.39 4.13 -7.59
N ASN A 71 12.97 5.41 -7.55
CA ASN A 71 11.81 5.94 -8.26
C ASN A 71 12.13 6.23 -9.75
N ASN A 72 12.69 5.27 -10.46
CA ASN A 72 12.97 5.39 -11.87
C ASN A 72 11.71 5.16 -12.70
N THR A 73 11.42 6.03 -13.65
CA THR A 73 10.24 5.92 -14.52
C THR A 73 10.16 4.57 -15.24
N SER A 74 11.30 3.99 -15.62
CA SER A 74 11.37 2.67 -16.26
C SER A 74 11.06 1.50 -15.32
N ALA A 75 11.10 1.73 -14.00
CA ALA A 75 10.83 0.72 -12.98
C ALA A 75 9.39 0.73 -12.47
N ILE A 76 8.50 1.57 -13.03
CA ILE A 76 7.10 1.64 -12.63
C ILE A 76 6.40 0.34 -13.04
N LEU A 77 5.90 -0.39 -12.03
CA LEU A 77 5.09 -1.59 -12.22
C LEU A 77 3.61 -1.26 -12.28
N TYR A 78 3.14 -0.44 -11.34
CA TYR A 78 1.73 -0.10 -11.22
C TYR A 78 1.55 1.39 -10.95
N THR A 79 0.39 1.90 -11.40
CA THR A 79 -0.13 3.23 -11.09
C THR A 79 -1.46 3.08 -10.35
N TRP A 80 -1.68 3.90 -9.33
CA TRP A 80 -2.87 3.93 -8.49
C TRP A 80 -3.59 5.28 -8.60
N ASP A 81 -4.92 5.26 -8.77
CA ASP A 81 -5.75 6.47 -8.84
C ASP A 81 -6.69 6.63 -7.62
N GLY A 82 -6.54 5.81 -6.59
CA GLY A 82 -7.43 5.76 -5.43
C GLY A 82 -8.51 4.67 -5.54
N LYS A 83 -8.72 4.11 -6.73
CA LYS A 83 -9.72 3.07 -7.00
C LYS A 83 -9.18 1.93 -7.86
N HIS A 84 -8.39 2.24 -8.87
CA HIS A 84 -7.88 1.27 -9.83
C HIS A 84 -6.37 1.11 -9.74
N VAL A 85 -5.90 -0.10 -9.88
CA VAL A 85 -4.49 -0.44 -10.09
C VAL A 85 -4.28 -0.69 -11.58
N TYR A 86 -3.47 0.16 -12.20
CA TYR A 86 -3.12 0.08 -13.62
C TYR A 86 -1.76 -0.57 -13.82
N ARG A 87 -1.60 -1.32 -14.88
CA ARG A 87 -0.30 -1.82 -15.32
C ARG A 87 0.56 -0.68 -15.85
N GLY A 88 1.79 -0.57 -15.32
CA GLY A 88 2.77 0.43 -15.77
C GLY A 88 2.40 1.85 -15.36
N ARG A 89 2.91 2.80 -16.17
CA ARG A 89 2.93 4.23 -15.84
C ARG A 89 1.61 4.98 -16.06
N TYR A 90 0.81 4.52 -17.01
CA TYR A 90 -0.34 5.28 -17.49
C TYR A 90 -1.67 4.74 -16.94
N THR A 91 -2.67 5.64 -16.88
CA THR A 91 -4.01 5.32 -16.38
C THR A 91 -5.00 5.06 -17.54
N ASN A 92 -4.58 4.25 -18.52
CA ASN A 92 -5.46 3.87 -19.61
C ASN A 92 -6.48 2.83 -19.13
N THR A 93 -7.69 2.92 -19.61
CA THR A 93 -8.78 2.01 -19.26
C THR A 93 -8.47 0.54 -19.55
N SER A 94 -7.70 0.27 -20.62
CA SER A 94 -7.27 -1.07 -21.01
C SER A 94 -6.22 -1.67 -20.06
N ASP A 95 -5.57 -0.83 -19.25
CA ASP A 95 -4.47 -1.25 -18.38
C ASP A 95 -4.92 -1.50 -16.94
N VAL A 96 -6.22 -1.40 -16.64
CA VAL A 96 -6.77 -1.70 -15.32
C VAL A 96 -6.62 -3.18 -15.00
N LEU A 97 -5.81 -3.48 -13.98
CA LEU A 97 -5.61 -4.83 -13.47
C LEU A 97 -6.57 -5.18 -12.35
N TYR A 98 -6.77 -4.23 -11.44
CA TYR A 98 -7.61 -4.43 -10.25
C TYR A 98 -8.43 -3.19 -9.94
N THR A 99 -9.59 -3.41 -9.34
CA THR A 99 -10.46 -2.35 -8.81
C THR A 99 -10.69 -2.58 -7.31
N TRP A 100 -10.66 -1.50 -6.53
CA TRP A 100 -10.90 -1.47 -5.10
C TRP A 100 -12.19 -0.70 -4.80
N ASP A 101 -13.05 -1.24 -3.94
CA ASP A 101 -14.30 -0.61 -3.52
C ASP A 101 -14.33 -0.16 -2.05
N GLY A 102 -13.19 -0.26 -1.36
CA GLY A 102 -13.08 0.00 0.09
C GLY A 102 -13.07 -1.28 0.93
N LYS A 103 -13.42 -2.43 0.34
CA LYS A 103 -13.46 -3.73 1.02
C LYS A 103 -12.96 -4.88 0.14
N HIS A 104 -13.31 -4.87 -1.15
CA HIS A 104 -13.00 -5.95 -2.07
C HIS A 104 -12.00 -5.50 -3.14
N ILE A 105 -11.13 -6.42 -3.53
CA ILE A 105 -10.23 -6.29 -4.68
C ILE A 105 -10.80 -7.16 -5.80
N TYR A 106 -11.22 -6.53 -6.89
CA TYR A 106 -11.78 -7.16 -8.07
C TYR A 106 -10.72 -7.32 -9.15
N LYS A 107 -10.84 -8.39 -9.94
CA LYS A 107 -10.07 -8.54 -11.16
C LYS A 107 -10.62 -7.60 -12.24
N GLY A 108 -9.69 -6.83 -12.84
CA GLY A 108 -10.05 -5.91 -13.94
C GLY A 108 -10.81 -4.68 -13.47
N ARG A 109 -11.56 -4.09 -14.41
CA ARG A 109 -12.16 -2.75 -14.29
C ARG A 109 -13.46 -2.70 -13.51
N TYR A 110 -14.23 -3.79 -13.53
CA TYR A 110 -15.60 -3.80 -13.04
C TYR A 110 -15.72 -4.41 -11.66
N THR A 111 -16.77 -4.01 -10.92
CA THR A 111 -17.04 -4.50 -9.57
C THR A 111 -18.12 -5.58 -9.55
N ASN A 112 -18.02 -6.56 -10.46
CA ASN A 112 -18.93 -7.69 -10.48
C ASN A 112 -18.58 -8.65 -9.34
N THR A 113 -19.59 -9.22 -8.70
CA THR A 113 -19.40 -10.17 -7.59
C THR A 113 -18.54 -11.38 -7.97
N SER A 114 -18.64 -11.84 -9.21
CA SER A 114 -17.85 -12.95 -9.75
C SER A 114 -16.35 -12.63 -9.88
N ASP A 115 -16.00 -11.35 -9.91
CA ASP A 115 -14.63 -10.88 -10.14
C ASP A 115 -13.88 -10.57 -8.83
N ILE A 116 -14.52 -10.79 -7.66
CA ILE A 116 -13.89 -10.59 -6.37
C ILE A 116 -12.76 -11.61 -6.18
N LEU A 117 -11.53 -11.10 -6.11
CA LEU A 117 -10.34 -11.90 -5.83
C LEU A 117 -10.07 -11.98 -4.33
N TYR A 118 -10.19 -10.84 -3.63
CA TYR A 118 -9.86 -10.73 -2.23
C TYR A 118 -10.83 -9.81 -1.50
N THR A 119 -10.96 -10.06 -0.19
CA THR A 119 -11.69 -9.20 0.76
C THR A 119 -10.73 -8.77 1.87
N PHE A 120 -10.75 -7.49 2.21
CA PHE A 120 -9.94 -6.93 3.30
C PHE A 120 -10.84 -6.34 4.38
N ASP A 121 -10.61 -6.69 5.64
CA ASP A 121 -11.41 -6.25 6.79
C ASP A 121 -10.74 -5.15 7.63
N GLY A 122 -9.62 -4.61 7.14
CA GLY A 122 -8.79 -3.64 7.85
C GLY A 122 -7.57 -4.27 8.54
N LYS A 123 -7.56 -5.59 8.70
CA LYS A 123 -6.47 -6.35 9.32
C LYS A 123 -6.09 -7.60 8.54
N HIS A 124 -7.06 -8.34 8.04
CA HIS A 124 -6.85 -9.59 7.33
C HIS A 124 -7.23 -9.47 5.86
N LEU A 125 -6.43 -10.06 5.00
CA LEU A 125 -6.73 -10.24 3.59
C LEU A 125 -7.18 -11.69 3.36
N TYR A 126 -8.41 -11.84 2.89
CA TYR A 126 -9.06 -13.12 2.63
C TYR A 126 -9.07 -13.42 1.13
N ARG A 127 -8.97 -14.70 0.80
CA ARG A 127 -9.22 -15.17 -0.56
C ARG A 127 -10.71 -15.14 -0.87
N GLY A 128 -11.07 -14.51 -1.98
CA GLY A 128 -12.45 -14.44 -2.46
C GLY A 128 -13.33 -13.48 -1.68
N ARG A 129 -14.63 -13.72 -1.75
CA ARG A 129 -15.68 -12.82 -1.28
C ARG A 129 -15.92 -12.83 0.23
N TYR A 130 -15.67 -13.95 0.89
CA TYR A 130 -16.11 -14.17 2.27
C TYR A 130 -14.96 -14.07 3.27
N THR A 131 -15.29 -13.59 4.48
CA THR A 131 -14.33 -13.40 5.58
C THR A 131 -14.25 -14.64 6.48
N ASN A 132 -14.10 -15.80 5.89
CA ASN A 132 -13.93 -17.06 6.64
C ASN A 132 -12.49 -17.17 7.15
N THR A 133 -12.32 -17.62 8.37
CA THR A 133 -10.99 -17.77 9.00
C THR A 133 -10.04 -18.64 8.19
N SER A 134 -10.54 -19.69 7.54
CA SER A 134 -9.74 -20.57 6.68
C SER A 134 -9.30 -19.93 5.36
N ALA A 135 -9.90 -18.80 4.98
CA ALA A 135 -9.57 -18.06 3.76
C ALA A 135 -8.54 -16.93 4.00
N ILE A 136 -8.06 -16.74 5.23
CA ILE A 136 -7.08 -15.70 5.54
C ILE A 136 -5.75 -16.05 4.86
N LEU A 137 -5.31 -15.16 3.98
CA LEU A 137 -4.03 -15.24 3.29
C LEU A 137 -2.93 -14.51 4.05
N MET A 138 -3.25 -13.30 4.52
CA MET A 138 -2.30 -12.41 5.21
C MET A 138 -2.95 -11.63 6.33
N THR A 139 -2.14 -11.25 7.31
CA THR A 139 -2.49 -10.37 8.41
C THR A 139 -1.54 -9.17 8.41
N PHE A 140 -2.08 -7.98 8.61
CA PHE A 140 -1.36 -6.71 8.65
C PHE A 140 -1.49 -6.10 10.06
N ASN A 141 -0.40 -5.64 10.65
CA ASN A 141 -0.44 -4.96 11.95
C ASN A 141 -0.48 -3.43 11.83
N GLY A 142 -0.64 -2.91 10.61
CA GLY A 142 -0.75 -1.49 10.32
C GLY A 142 -1.27 -1.23 8.90
N PRO A 143 -1.43 0.03 8.51
CA PRO A 143 -1.95 0.40 7.20
C PRO A 143 -0.94 0.11 6.09
N VAL A 144 -1.44 -0.44 4.98
CA VAL A 144 -0.67 -0.73 3.77
C VAL A 144 -1.51 -0.32 2.55
N PRO A 145 -0.96 0.41 1.57
CA PRO A 145 -1.67 0.76 0.34
C PRO A 145 -2.09 -0.48 -0.46
N VAL A 146 -3.24 -0.42 -1.12
CA VAL A 146 -3.77 -1.55 -1.92
C VAL A 146 -2.77 -2.11 -2.93
N PRO A 147 -2.05 -1.29 -3.73
CA PRO A 147 -1.04 -1.83 -4.66
C PRO A 147 0.09 -2.60 -3.96
N VAL A 148 0.53 -2.12 -2.79
CA VAL A 148 1.57 -2.80 -1.98
C VAL A 148 1.03 -4.10 -1.39
N MET A 149 -0.22 -4.09 -0.92
CA MET A 149 -0.91 -5.27 -0.38
C MET A 149 -1.01 -6.39 -1.43
N ILE A 150 -1.31 -6.05 -2.69
CA ILE A 150 -1.37 -7.01 -3.80
C ILE A 150 -0.01 -7.63 -4.06
N LEU A 151 1.08 -6.85 -4.05
CA LEU A 151 2.43 -7.37 -4.27
C LEU A 151 2.94 -8.24 -3.14
N ALA A 152 2.53 -7.99 -1.91
CA ALA A 152 2.91 -8.83 -0.77
C ALA A 152 2.35 -10.26 -0.89
N LEU A 153 1.37 -10.51 -1.78
CA LEU A 153 0.81 -11.82 -2.09
C LEU A 153 1.65 -12.63 -3.10
N MET A 154 2.53 -11.96 -3.86
CA MET A 154 3.34 -12.57 -4.93
C MET A 154 4.67 -13.07 -4.40
#